data_f8026cccef7aeb88b24444b3fb987acd
#
_entry.id   f8026cccef7aeb88b24444b3fb987acd
#
_cell.length_a   1.000
_cell.length_b   1.000
_cell.length_c   1.000
_cell.angle_alpha   90.00
_cell.angle_beta   90.00
_cell.angle_gamma   90.00
#
_symmetry.space_group_name_H-M   'P 1'
#
loop_
_entity.id
_entity.type
_entity.pdbx_description
1 polymer ?
#
loop_
_entity_poly.entity_id
_entity_poly.type
_entity_poly.pdbx_seq_one_letter_code
_entity_poly.pdbx_strand_id
1 'polypeptide(L)'
;MDIADLTKISFPNNKQFLLIAGPCLIEEEEMAMKIAERVKNISDKLSIPYVFKGSFKKANRSRIDSFTGIGDDKALNILKKVGEKFNIPTTTDIHQVEDAEIAAHFVDVIQIPAFLARQTDLLIAAAKTKKIINIKKGQFMSPESMKFAVEKIKSTGNKNVWITDRGTQFGYNDLVVDFRGIPVMKNFAPTILDVTHSQQKPNQTNGLTGGSPENIESIARAGISIGVDGIFIETHLDPASAKSDGSNMLDLKHLEGLLSRLAGLKDYYEENLAKFE
;
A
#
# COMPACT_ATOMS: atom_id res chain seq x y z
N MET A 1 1.46 -15.39 4.72
CA MET A 1 0.59 -14.27 5.18
C MET A 1 -0.80 -14.81 5.38
N ASP A 2 -1.38 -14.69 6.55
CA ASP A 2 -2.79 -15.04 6.74
C ASP A 2 -3.65 -13.82 6.37
N ILE A 3 -4.39 -13.92 5.27
CA ILE A 3 -5.33 -12.92 4.77
C ILE A 3 -6.77 -13.43 4.81
N ALA A 4 -6.98 -14.59 5.44
CA ALA A 4 -8.30 -15.23 5.52
C ALA A 4 -9.33 -14.37 6.29
N ASP A 5 -8.86 -13.48 7.15
CA ASP A 5 -9.72 -12.53 7.88
C ASP A 5 -10.34 -11.42 6.99
N LEU A 6 -9.88 -11.28 5.74
CA LEU A 6 -10.48 -10.38 4.76
C LEU A 6 -11.67 -11.05 4.08
N THR A 7 -12.88 -10.74 4.50
CA THR A 7 -14.12 -11.42 4.05
C THR A 7 -14.40 -11.36 2.54
N LYS A 8 -13.82 -10.39 1.83
CA LYS A 8 -14.02 -10.21 0.38
C LYS A 8 -12.80 -10.57 -0.45
N ILE A 9 -11.76 -11.15 0.16
CA ILE A 9 -10.52 -11.45 -0.56
C ILE A 9 -10.72 -12.70 -1.44
N SER A 10 -10.34 -12.57 -2.71
CA SER A 10 -10.21 -13.73 -3.62
C SER A 10 -8.88 -14.43 -3.39
N PHE A 11 -8.85 -15.75 -3.57
CA PHE A 11 -7.63 -16.57 -3.49
C PHE A 11 -6.87 -16.49 -2.15
N PRO A 12 -7.53 -16.56 -0.97
CA PRO A 12 -6.88 -16.34 0.34
C PRO A 12 -5.80 -17.39 0.66
N ASN A 13 -5.89 -18.58 0.06
CA ASN A 13 -4.95 -19.70 0.28
C ASN A 13 -3.95 -19.87 -0.88
N ASN A 14 -3.85 -18.89 -1.77
CA ASN A 14 -2.91 -18.94 -2.87
C ASN A 14 -1.48 -18.66 -2.37
N LYS A 15 -0.49 -19.22 -3.07
CA LYS A 15 0.94 -18.94 -2.83
C LYS A 15 1.40 -17.62 -3.44
N GLN A 16 0.56 -16.93 -4.21
CA GLN A 16 0.87 -15.63 -4.78
C GLN A 16 0.97 -14.53 -3.69
N PHE A 17 1.62 -13.45 -4.03
CA PHE A 17 1.72 -12.27 -3.18
C PHE A 17 0.41 -11.50 -3.09
N LEU A 18 0.16 -10.83 -1.97
CA LEU A 18 -0.95 -9.89 -1.87
C LEU A 18 -0.67 -8.64 -2.72
N LEU A 19 -1.61 -8.23 -3.56
CA LEU A 19 -1.56 -6.97 -4.28
C LEU A 19 -2.41 -5.91 -3.57
N ILE A 20 -1.80 -4.78 -3.19
CA ILE A 20 -2.52 -3.57 -2.80
C ILE A 20 -2.32 -2.56 -3.92
N ALA A 21 -3.38 -2.24 -4.67
CA ALA A 21 -3.24 -1.35 -5.82
C ALA A 21 -4.45 -0.43 -6.02
N GLY A 22 -4.20 0.74 -6.62
CA GLY A 22 -5.21 1.73 -6.96
C GLY A 22 -4.60 3.11 -7.15
N PRO A 23 -5.41 4.17 -7.26
CA PRO A 23 -4.91 5.53 -7.43
C PRO A 23 -4.28 6.08 -6.15
N CYS A 24 -3.41 7.08 -6.29
CA CYS A 24 -2.85 7.79 -5.13
C CYS A 24 -3.96 8.42 -4.28
N LEU A 25 -4.95 9.05 -4.90
CA LEU A 25 -6.06 9.77 -4.28
C LEU A 25 -7.36 9.46 -5.02
N ILE A 26 -8.47 9.39 -4.31
CA ILE A 26 -9.80 9.33 -4.93
C ILE A 26 -10.14 10.72 -5.45
N GLU A 27 -10.12 10.88 -6.77
CA GLU A 27 -10.37 12.14 -7.45
C GLU A 27 -11.80 12.24 -8.00
N GLU A 28 -12.34 11.10 -8.44
CA GLU A 28 -13.72 10.95 -8.92
C GLU A 28 -14.17 9.49 -8.90
N GLU A 29 -15.48 9.25 -8.93
CA GLU A 29 -16.06 7.90 -8.83
C GLU A 29 -15.76 7.06 -10.07
N GLU A 30 -15.92 7.63 -11.26
CA GLU A 30 -15.73 6.89 -12.52
C GLU A 30 -14.29 6.39 -12.69
N MET A 31 -13.31 7.24 -12.37
CA MET A 31 -11.90 6.87 -12.40
C MET A 31 -11.60 5.72 -11.43
N ALA A 32 -12.07 5.82 -10.17
CA ALA A 32 -11.87 4.79 -9.16
C ALA A 32 -12.48 3.44 -9.60
N MET A 33 -13.70 3.46 -10.16
CA MET A 33 -14.38 2.27 -10.66
C MET A 33 -13.63 1.62 -11.82
N LYS A 34 -13.17 2.41 -12.81
CA LYS A 34 -12.42 1.88 -13.96
C LYS A 34 -11.08 1.24 -13.54
N ILE A 35 -10.36 1.89 -12.63
CA ILE A 35 -9.10 1.34 -12.09
C ILE A 35 -9.37 0.03 -11.35
N ALA A 36 -10.35 0.02 -10.42
CA ALA A 36 -10.69 -1.17 -9.65
C ALA A 36 -11.08 -2.34 -10.53
N GLU A 37 -11.95 -2.12 -11.53
CA GLU A 37 -12.37 -3.14 -12.48
C GLU A 37 -11.20 -3.73 -13.26
N ARG A 38 -10.34 -2.85 -13.80
CA ARG A 38 -9.18 -3.32 -14.58
C ARG A 38 -8.20 -4.11 -13.72
N VAL A 39 -7.87 -3.62 -12.53
CA VAL A 39 -6.94 -4.31 -11.62
C VAL A 39 -7.53 -5.63 -11.16
N LYS A 40 -8.83 -5.66 -10.80
CA LYS A 40 -9.52 -6.90 -10.41
C LYS A 40 -9.47 -7.94 -11.52
N ASN A 41 -9.79 -7.58 -12.76
CA ASN A 41 -9.76 -8.51 -13.89
C ASN A 41 -8.36 -9.09 -14.11
N ILE A 42 -7.30 -8.29 -13.97
CA ILE A 42 -5.91 -8.75 -14.05
C ILE A 42 -5.59 -9.71 -12.88
N SER A 43 -5.98 -9.34 -11.67
CA SER A 43 -5.74 -10.14 -10.46
C SER A 43 -6.44 -11.47 -10.49
N ASP A 44 -7.71 -11.50 -10.94
CA ASP A 44 -8.47 -12.74 -11.11
C ASP A 44 -7.81 -13.68 -12.14
N LYS A 45 -7.38 -13.14 -13.28
CA LYS A 45 -6.68 -13.90 -14.33
C LYS A 45 -5.39 -14.54 -13.84
N LEU A 46 -4.67 -13.84 -12.94
CA LEU A 46 -3.38 -14.29 -12.39
C LEU A 46 -3.52 -14.95 -11.02
N SER A 47 -4.75 -15.12 -10.52
CA SER A 47 -5.04 -15.64 -9.18
C SER A 47 -4.31 -14.90 -8.05
N ILE A 48 -4.14 -13.58 -8.18
CA ILE A 48 -3.46 -12.73 -7.19
C ILE A 48 -4.50 -12.17 -6.21
N PRO A 49 -4.36 -12.35 -4.87
CA PRO A 49 -5.21 -11.67 -3.90
C PRO A 49 -5.10 -10.15 -4.03
N TYR A 50 -6.23 -9.43 -4.05
CA TYR A 50 -6.26 -8.01 -4.36
C TYR A 50 -7.02 -7.19 -3.33
N VAL A 51 -6.43 -6.07 -2.90
CA VAL A 51 -7.04 -5.01 -2.08
C VAL A 51 -6.99 -3.71 -2.86
N PHE A 52 -8.14 -3.07 -3.09
CA PHE A 52 -8.19 -1.76 -3.74
C PHE A 52 -7.72 -0.67 -2.79
N LYS A 53 -6.77 0.15 -3.22
CA LYS A 53 -6.24 1.28 -2.46
C LYS A 53 -6.67 2.62 -3.07
N GLY A 54 -7.10 3.54 -2.23
CA GLY A 54 -7.22 4.95 -2.56
C GLY A 54 -7.18 5.81 -1.30
N SER A 55 -6.42 6.90 -1.29
CA SER A 55 -6.52 7.87 -0.19
C SER A 55 -7.80 8.67 -0.31
N PHE A 56 -8.51 8.89 0.79
CA PHE A 56 -9.69 9.76 0.78
C PHE A 56 -9.31 11.23 0.88
N LYS A 57 -8.16 11.53 1.49
CA LYS A 57 -7.55 12.87 1.55
C LYS A 57 -6.03 12.77 1.60
N LYS A 58 -5.35 13.88 1.31
CA LYS A 58 -3.90 14.05 1.50
C LYS A 58 -3.63 15.15 2.52
N ALA A 59 -2.97 14.80 3.62
CA ALA A 59 -2.68 15.70 4.75
C ALA A 59 -1.23 16.20 4.81
N ASN A 60 -0.37 15.78 3.89
CA ASN A 60 1.08 16.06 3.93
C ASN A 60 1.59 16.77 2.66
N ARG A 61 0.78 17.65 2.09
CA ARG A 61 1.18 18.42 0.91
C ARG A 61 2.27 19.43 1.25
N SER A 62 3.26 19.55 0.37
CA SER A 62 4.34 20.54 0.49
C SER A 62 3.84 21.96 0.31
N ARG A 63 2.79 22.17 -0.47
CA ARG A 63 2.22 23.49 -0.76
C ARG A 63 0.79 23.58 -0.23
N ILE A 64 0.42 24.74 0.28
CA ILE A 64 -0.92 24.99 0.85
C ILE A 64 -2.03 24.97 -0.23
N ASP A 65 -1.69 25.31 -1.47
CA ASP A 65 -2.59 25.34 -2.61
C ASP A 65 -2.72 24.01 -3.37
N SER A 66 -2.04 22.95 -2.88
CA SER A 66 -2.11 21.62 -3.51
C SER A 66 -3.49 20.98 -3.31
N PHE A 67 -3.92 20.21 -4.29
CA PHE A 67 -5.17 19.46 -4.22
C PHE A 67 -5.10 18.40 -3.10
N THR A 68 -6.06 18.44 -2.18
CA THR A 68 -6.09 17.56 -0.99
C THR A 68 -7.14 16.47 -1.05
N GLY A 69 -8.15 16.59 -1.93
CA GLY A 69 -9.25 15.62 -2.09
C GLY A 69 -10.55 16.25 -2.55
N ILE A 70 -11.59 15.43 -2.67
CA ILE A 70 -12.94 15.81 -3.14
C ILE A 70 -13.97 15.93 -2.00
N GLY A 71 -13.48 15.94 -0.76
CA GLY A 71 -14.27 15.86 0.46
C GLY A 71 -14.29 14.44 1.04
N ASP A 72 -14.10 14.35 2.37
CA ASP A 72 -13.86 13.08 3.07
C ASP A 72 -15.03 12.10 2.88
N ASP A 73 -16.27 12.52 3.16
CA ASP A 73 -17.44 11.67 3.02
C ASP A 73 -17.64 11.14 1.60
N LYS A 74 -17.45 12.00 0.60
CA LYS A 74 -17.60 11.62 -0.81
C LYS A 74 -16.56 10.58 -1.21
N ALA A 75 -15.30 10.78 -0.84
CA ALA A 75 -14.24 9.86 -1.18
C ALA A 75 -14.36 8.51 -0.45
N LEU A 76 -14.73 8.52 0.84
CA LEU A 76 -14.99 7.30 1.62
C LEU A 76 -16.17 6.50 1.07
N ASN A 77 -17.25 7.17 0.67
CA ASN A 77 -18.40 6.50 0.02
C ASN A 77 -18.00 5.87 -1.32
N ILE A 78 -17.11 6.50 -2.10
CA ILE A 78 -16.61 5.91 -3.35
C ILE A 78 -15.83 4.63 -3.04
N LEU A 79 -14.94 4.63 -2.03
CA LEU A 79 -14.20 3.43 -1.61
C LEU A 79 -15.14 2.29 -1.22
N LYS A 80 -16.18 2.58 -0.43
CA LYS A 80 -17.20 1.61 -0.06
C LYS A 80 -17.92 1.04 -1.28
N LYS A 81 -18.38 1.90 -2.20
CA LYS A 81 -19.03 1.49 -3.45
C LYS A 81 -18.13 0.58 -4.31
N VAL A 82 -16.83 0.89 -4.42
CA VAL A 82 -15.87 0.04 -5.13
C VAL A 82 -15.81 -1.34 -4.49
N GLY A 83 -15.67 -1.40 -3.16
CA GLY A 83 -15.62 -2.66 -2.42
C GLY A 83 -16.89 -3.50 -2.56
N GLU A 84 -18.06 -2.87 -2.55
CA GLU A 84 -19.36 -3.53 -2.73
C GLU A 84 -19.57 -4.00 -4.18
N LYS A 85 -19.31 -3.13 -5.17
CA LYS A 85 -19.55 -3.43 -6.59
C LYS A 85 -18.71 -4.57 -7.09
N PHE A 86 -17.44 -4.61 -6.71
CA PHE A 86 -16.49 -5.61 -7.21
C PHE A 86 -16.24 -6.75 -6.24
N ASN A 87 -16.88 -6.72 -5.06
CA ASN A 87 -16.68 -7.68 -3.96
C ASN A 87 -15.18 -7.88 -3.65
N ILE A 88 -14.48 -6.78 -3.39
CA ILE A 88 -13.05 -6.74 -3.03
C ILE A 88 -12.85 -5.94 -1.75
N PRO A 89 -11.84 -6.27 -0.92
CA PRO A 89 -11.47 -5.43 0.21
C PRO A 89 -10.88 -4.10 -0.28
N THR A 90 -11.07 -3.07 0.54
CA THR A 90 -10.56 -1.72 0.27
C THR A 90 -9.68 -1.21 1.39
N THR A 91 -8.79 -0.28 1.07
CA THR A 91 -7.92 0.39 2.05
C THR A 91 -7.79 1.88 1.77
N THR A 92 -7.69 2.64 2.85
CA THR A 92 -7.33 4.07 2.83
C THR A 92 -6.39 4.43 3.97
N ASP A 93 -5.65 5.51 3.85
CA ASP A 93 -4.80 6.04 4.90
C ASP A 93 -5.56 7.03 5.80
N ILE A 94 -5.20 7.06 7.10
CA ILE A 94 -5.76 7.97 8.10
C ILE A 94 -4.67 8.89 8.63
N HIS A 95 -5.03 10.10 9.10
CA HIS A 95 -4.07 11.12 9.48
C HIS A 95 -4.27 11.65 10.90
N GLN A 96 -5.44 11.49 11.47
CA GLN A 96 -5.83 11.92 12.80
C GLN A 96 -6.54 10.78 13.54
N VAL A 97 -6.62 10.88 14.86
CA VAL A 97 -7.23 9.85 15.71
C VAL A 97 -8.70 9.65 15.34
N GLU A 98 -9.40 10.73 15.04
CA GLU A 98 -10.82 10.74 14.68
C GLU A 98 -11.09 10.04 13.34
N ASP A 99 -10.14 10.09 12.41
CA ASP A 99 -10.27 9.43 11.11
C ASP A 99 -10.41 7.90 11.26
N ALA A 100 -9.87 7.31 12.33
CA ALA A 100 -9.81 5.86 12.49
C ALA A 100 -11.20 5.21 12.56
N GLU A 101 -12.09 5.72 13.42
CA GLU A 101 -13.44 5.21 13.54
C GLU A 101 -14.26 5.49 12.29
N ILE A 102 -14.14 6.70 11.73
CA ILE A 102 -14.83 7.10 10.50
C ILE A 102 -14.45 6.16 9.36
N ALA A 103 -13.15 6.03 9.05
CA ALA A 103 -12.68 5.20 7.94
C ALA A 103 -13.07 3.72 8.10
N ALA A 104 -13.09 3.20 9.34
CA ALA A 104 -13.45 1.82 9.62
C ALA A 104 -14.86 1.41 9.16
N HIS A 105 -15.80 2.37 8.99
CA HIS A 105 -17.13 2.11 8.45
C HIS A 105 -17.15 1.94 6.92
N PHE A 106 -16.09 2.33 6.23
CA PHE A 106 -16.04 2.38 4.77
C PHE A 106 -15.01 1.43 4.15
N VAL A 107 -13.95 1.05 4.90
CA VAL A 107 -12.86 0.23 4.38
C VAL A 107 -12.59 -1.01 5.24
N ASP A 108 -11.91 -1.98 4.67
CA ASP A 108 -11.57 -3.25 5.33
C ASP A 108 -10.17 -3.20 5.97
N VAL A 109 -9.28 -2.39 5.44
CA VAL A 109 -7.90 -2.19 5.94
C VAL A 109 -7.66 -0.70 6.19
N ILE A 110 -7.07 -0.35 7.33
CA ILE A 110 -6.66 1.01 7.68
C ILE A 110 -5.15 1.14 7.51
N GLN A 111 -4.71 2.09 6.71
CA GLN A 111 -3.29 2.36 6.51
C GLN A 111 -2.82 3.53 7.40
N ILE A 112 -1.68 3.33 8.06
CA ILE A 112 -0.96 4.40 8.77
C ILE A 112 0.16 4.91 7.85
N PRO A 113 0.16 6.21 7.49
CA PRO A 113 1.21 6.82 6.68
C PRO A 113 2.60 6.70 7.31
N ALA A 114 3.64 6.66 6.49
CA ALA A 114 5.02 6.48 6.94
C ALA A 114 5.48 7.56 7.94
N PHE A 115 5.13 8.81 7.71
CA PHE A 115 5.49 9.93 8.59
C PHE A 115 4.73 9.92 9.93
N LEU A 116 3.67 9.11 10.07
CA LEU A 116 2.87 8.93 11.29
C LEU A 116 3.10 7.56 11.98
N ALA A 117 4.02 6.74 11.46
CA ALA A 117 4.25 5.37 11.93
C ALA A 117 4.62 5.25 13.42
N ARG A 118 5.05 6.35 14.08
CA ARG A 118 5.38 6.39 15.50
C ARG A 118 4.30 7.00 16.38
N GLN A 119 3.22 7.57 15.82
CA GLN A 119 2.16 8.28 16.58
C GLN A 119 1.34 7.28 17.38
N THR A 120 1.58 7.22 18.69
CA THR A 120 0.99 6.19 19.56
C THR A 120 -0.53 6.24 19.57
N ASP A 121 -1.11 7.43 19.74
CA ASP A 121 -2.57 7.59 19.83
C ASP A 121 -3.27 7.19 18.52
N LEU A 122 -2.67 7.54 17.37
CA LEU A 122 -3.18 7.16 16.07
C LEU A 122 -3.14 5.62 15.86
N LEU A 123 -2.01 4.98 16.22
CA LEU A 123 -1.86 3.53 16.13
C LEU A 123 -2.89 2.81 17.03
N ILE A 124 -3.07 3.28 18.26
CA ILE A 124 -4.05 2.70 19.20
C ILE A 124 -5.49 2.91 18.73
N ALA A 125 -5.82 4.11 18.22
CA ALA A 125 -7.15 4.38 17.66
C ALA A 125 -7.46 3.47 16.47
N ALA A 126 -6.52 3.35 15.52
CA ALA A 126 -6.66 2.44 14.39
C ALA A 126 -6.85 0.99 14.87
N ALA A 127 -6.04 0.52 15.83
CA ALA A 127 -6.12 -0.85 16.34
C ALA A 127 -7.46 -1.17 17.01
N LYS A 128 -8.05 -0.21 17.73
CA LYS A 128 -9.35 -0.36 18.41
C LYS A 128 -10.51 -0.61 17.45
N THR A 129 -10.40 -0.23 16.19
CA THR A 129 -11.38 -0.52 15.13
C THR A 129 -11.49 -2.00 14.80
N LYS A 130 -10.51 -2.81 15.22
CA LYS A 130 -10.34 -4.24 14.90
C LYS A 130 -10.21 -4.55 13.40
N LYS A 131 -10.02 -3.53 12.57
CA LYS A 131 -9.64 -3.71 11.17
C LYS A 131 -8.18 -4.20 11.06
N ILE A 132 -7.77 -4.65 9.89
CA ILE A 132 -6.36 -4.88 9.60
C ILE A 132 -5.67 -3.52 9.55
N ILE A 133 -4.52 -3.41 10.21
CA ILE A 133 -3.74 -2.17 10.24
C ILE A 133 -2.47 -2.36 9.43
N ASN A 134 -2.37 -1.66 8.31
CA ASN A 134 -1.17 -1.62 7.47
C ASN A 134 -0.30 -0.42 7.85
N ILE A 135 0.82 -0.66 8.51
CA ILE A 135 1.74 0.42 8.95
C ILE A 135 2.81 0.60 7.89
N LYS A 136 2.84 1.76 7.24
CA LYS A 136 3.98 2.13 6.38
C LYS A 136 5.19 2.47 7.24
N LYS A 137 6.33 1.79 6.99
CA LYS A 137 7.58 2.09 7.69
C LYS A 137 8.02 3.54 7.38
N GLY A 138 8.28 4.31 8.43
CA GLY A 138 8.86 5.65 8.26
C GLY A 138 10.23 5.58 7.57
N GLN A 139 10.51 6.53 6.67
CA GLN A 139 11.79 6.60 5.96
C GLN A 139 12.99 6.77 6.91
N PHE A 140 12.73 7.30 8.09
CA PHE A 140 13.68 7.55 9.18
C PHE A 140 13.79 6.37 10.18
N MET A 141 13.05 5.29 9.97
CA MET A 141 12.98 4.15 10.89
C MET A 141 13.83 2.98 10.39
N SER A 142 14.52 2.32 11.32
CA SER A 142 15.14 1.04 11.02
C SER A 142 14.07 -0.08 10.95
N PRO A 143 14.34 -1.18 10.21
CA PRO A 143 13.45 -2.34 10.19
C PRO A 143 13.12 -2.89 11.58
N GLU A 144 14.11 -2.97 12.48
CA GLU A 144 13.95 -3.46 13.85
C GLU A 144 13.00 -2.61 14.69
N SER A 145 12.99 -1.29 14.44
CA SER A 145 12.14 -0.35 15.18
C SER A 145 10.65 -0.52 14.87
N MET A 146 10.30 -1.20 13.75
CA MET A 146 8.91 -1.50 13.41
C MET A 146 8.26 -2.45 14.42
N LYS A 147 9.05 -3.26 15.15
CA LYS A 147 8.56 -4.09 16.25
C LYS A 147 7.70 -3.27 17.22
N PHE A 148 8.14 -2.09 17.61
CA PHE A 148 7.42 -1.26 18.59
C PHE A 148 6.08 -0.72 18.05
N ALA A 149 6.01 -0.40 16.77
CA ALA A 149 4.74 0.00 16.15
C ALA A 149 3.74 -1.18 16.11
N VAL A 150 4.22 -2.37 15.76
CA VAL A 150 3.42 -3.61 15.77
C VAL A 150 2.96 -3.95 17.20
N GLU A 151 3.83 -3.85 18.20
CA GLU A 151 3.50 -4.10 19.60
C GLU A 151 2.40 -3.17 20.11
N LYS A 152 2.39 -1.89 19.72
CA LYS A 152 1.31 -0.95 20.06
C LYS A 152 -0.05 -1.43 19.53
N ILE A 153 -0.09 -1.93 18.28
CA ILE A 153 -1.32 -2.51 17.72
C ILE A 153 -1.74 -3.76 18.54
N LYS A 154 -0.81 -4.70 18.72
CA LYS A 154 -1.05 -5.97 19.41
C LYS A 154 -1.45 -5.77 20.88
N SER A 155 -0.99 -4.71 21.54
CA SER A 155 -1.33 -4.42 22.95
C SER A 155 -2.82 -4.09 23.16
N THR A 156 -3.55 -3.73 22.10
CA THR A 156 -5.01 -3.53 22.16
C THR A 156 -5.82 -4.82 22.00
N GLY A 157 -5.15 -5.96 21.80
CA GLY A 157 -5.76 -7.24 21.46
C GLY A 157 -5.99 -7.45 19.94
N ASN A 158 -5.72 -6.44 19.10
CA ASN A 158 -5.78 -6.59 17.65
C ASN A 158 -4.50 -7.24 17.13
N LYS A 159 -4.61 -8.44 16.54
CA LYS A 159 -3.47 -9.19 15.98
C LYS A 159 -3.27 -8.94 14.49
N ASN A 160 -4.22 -8.29 13.81
CA ASN A 160 -4.26 -8.10 12.37
C ASN A 160 -3.44 -6.87 11.98
N VAL A 161 -2.16 -7.04 11.79
CA VAL A 161 -1.21 -5.98 11.45
C VAL A 161 -0.29 -6.40 10.32
N TRP A 162 -0.07 -5.51 9.37
CA TRP A 162 0.89 -5.62 8.28
C TRP A 162 1.90 -4.49 8.36
N ILE A 163 3.09 -4.71 7.83
CA ILE A 163 4.12 -3.68 7.62
C ILE A 163 4.28 -3.47 6.12
N THR A 164 4.37 -2.22 5.70
CA THR A 164 4.73 -1.88 4.32
C THR A 164 6.03 -1.08 4.32
N ASP A 165 7.10 -1.64 3.74
CA ASP A 165 8.32 -0.88 3.47
C ASP A 165 8.14 0.02 2.25
N ARG A 166 8.60 1.25 2.35
CA ARG A 166 8.58 2.25 1.27
C ARG A 166 9.93 2.93 1.08
N GLY A 167 10.99 2.26 1.47
CA GLY A 167 12.35 2.76 1.43
C GLY A 167 12.75 3.56 2.66
N THR A 168 14.05 3.82 2.72
CA THR A 168 14.73 4.56 3.77
C THR A 168 15.40 5.78 3.15
N GLN A 169 15.41 6.89 3.88
CA GLN A 169 16.03 8.13 3.43
C GLN A 169 17.53 7.94 3.21
N PHE A 170 17.99 8.35 2.04
CA PHE A 170 19.40 8.35 1.65
C PHE A 170 19.82 9.79 1.30
N GLY A 171 20.50 10.44 2.24
CA GLY A 171 20.70 11.88 2.16
C GLY A 171 19.36 12.63 2.29
N TYR A 172 19.22 13.77 1.57
CA TYR A 172 18.04 14.64 1.67
C TYR A 172 17.02 14.43 0.55
N ASN A 173 17.45 13.93 -0.61
CA ASN A 173 16.66 13.98 -1.84
C ASN A 173 16.46 12.61 -2.50
N ASP A 174 16.84 11.53 -1.82
CA ASP A 174 16.70 10.19 -2.39
C ASP A 174 16.24 9.17 -1.35
N LEU A 175 15.78 8.03 -1.83
CA LEU A 175 15.37 6.88 -1.04
C LEU A 175 16.03 5.62 -1.59
N VAL A 176 16.34 4.69 -0.68
CA VAL A 176 16.81 3.35 -1.03
C VAL A 176 15.96 2.30 -0.35
N VAL A 177 15.75 1.16 -1.01
CA VAL A 177 15.18 -0.02 -0.38
C VAL A 177 16.32 -0.90 0.12
N ASP A 178 16.41 -1.05 1.43
CA ASP A 178 17.33 -2.03 2.04
C ASP A 178 16.61 -3.37 2.17
N PHE A 179 16.81 -4.23 1.20
CA PHE A 179 16.17 -5.55 1.16
C PHE A 179 16.54 -6.47 2.34
N ARG A 180 17.65 -6.19 3.05
CA ARG A 180 18.03 -6.92 4.29
C ARG A 180 17.01 -6.69 5.40
N GLY A 181 16.27 -5.57 5.36
CA GLY A 181 15.24 -5.23 6.33
C GLY A 181 13.95 -6.05 6.17
N ILE A 182 13.68 -6.62 5.00
CA ILE A 182 12.46 -7.39 4.75
C ILE A 182 12.35 -8.61 5.66
N PRO A 183 13.35 -9.53 5.71
CA PRO A 183 13.30 -10.67 6.63
C PRO A 183 13.19 -10.26 8.10
N VAL A 184 13.84 -9.14 8.49
CA VAL A 184 13.73 -8.63 9.87
C VAL A 184 12.28 -8.25 10.21
N MET A 185 11.61 -7.50 9.35
CA MET A 185 10.23 -7.06 9.57
C MET A 185 9.25 -8.23 9.51
N LYS A 186 9.49 -9.24 8.69
CA LYS A 186 8.68 -10.47 8.62
C LYS A 186 8.61 -11.22 9.96
N ASN A 187 9.61 -11.08 10.84
CA ASN A 187 9.55 -11.65 12.21
C ASN A 187 8.47 -10.98 13.08
N PHE A 188 8.00 -9.79 12.73
CA PHE A 188 7.04 -9.04 13.54
C PHE A 188 5.63 -9.09 12.97
N ALA A 189 5.51 -8.99 11.64
CA ALA A 189 4.25 -9.03 10.90
C ALA A 189 4.50 -9.31 9.41
N PRO A 190 3.47 -9.77 8.65
CA PRO A 190 3.54 -9.85 7.20
C PRO A 190 4.05 -8.54 6.59
N THR A 191 4.99 -8.64 5.63
CA THR A 191 5.72 -7.49 5.11
C THR A 191 5.47 -7.30 3.62
N ILE A 192 4.96 -6.11 3.28
CA ILE A 192 4.61 -5.66 1.93
C ILE A 192 5.68 -4.67 1.46
N LEU A 193 6.01 -4.69 0.19
CA LEU A 193 6.90 -3.70 -0.42
C LEU A 193 6.11 -2.70 -1.27
N ASP A 194 6.24 -1.42 -0.95
CA ASP A 194 5.71 -0.31 -1.75
C ASP A 194 6.71 0.06 -2.84
N VAL A 195 6.41 -0.37 -4.05
CA VAL A 195 7.28 -0.16 -5.21
C VAL A 195 7.07 1.18 -5.90
N THR A 196 6.04 1.92 -5.52
CA THR A 196 5.76 3.28 -6.01
C THR A 196 6.48 4.33 -5.18
N HIS A 197 6.18 4.38 -3.88
CA HIS A 197 6.72 5.43 -3.02
C HIS A 197 8.19 5.23 -2.65
N SER A 198 8.72 4.01 -2.81
CA SER A 198 10.18 3.78 -2.68
C SER A 198 10.99 4.42 -3.80
N GLN A 199 10.35 4.84 -4.89
CA GLN A 199 10.98 5.51 -6.03
C GLN A 199 10.78 7.03 -6.02
N GLN A 200 10.17 7.58 -4.96
CA GLN A 200 10.01 9.02 -4.81
C GLN A 200 11.37 9.72 -4.64
N LYS A 201 11.48 10.90 -5.24
CA LYS A 201 12.56 11.86 -5.00
C LYS A 201 11.99 13.02 -4.21
N PRO A 202 12.13 13.03 -2.86
CA PRO A 202 11.57 14.07 -2.02
C PRO A 202 12.29 15.41 -2.22
N ASN A 203 11.71 16.48 -1.66
CA ASN A 203 12.34 17.81 -1.56
C ASN A 203 12.80 18.44 -2.89
N GLN A 204 12.03 18.26 -3.97
CA GLN A 204 12.32 18.93 -5.22
C GLN A 204 12.05 20.44 -5.14
N THR A 205 12.81 21.23 -5.88
CA THR A 205 12.81 22.72 -5.82
C THR A 205 11.47 23.36 -6.15
N ASN A 206 10.62 22.69 -6.94
CA ASN A 206 9.29 23.18 -7.30
C ASN A 206 8.18 22.81 -6.27
N GLY A 207 8.54 22.17 -5.15
CA GLY A 207 7.57 21.71 -4.14
C GLY A 207 6.73 20.50 -4.58
N LEU A 208 7.09 19.85 -5.69
CA LEU A 208 6.50 18.60 -6.13
C LEU A 208 7.44 17.43 -5.81
N THR A 209 6.89 16.28 -5.53
CA THR A 209 7.68 15.05 -5.39
C THR A 209 7.99 14.50 -6.77
N GLY A 210 9.26 14.37 -7.11
CA GLY A 210 9.70 13.65 -8.30
C GLY A 210 9.70 12.15 -8.07
N GLY A 211 10.02 11.38 -9.12
CA GLY A 211 10.10 9.92 -9.03
C GLY A 211 10.78 9.28 -10.21
N SER A 212 10.97 7.97 -10.10
CA SER A 212 11.59 7.12 -11.12
C SER A 212 10.72 5.88 -11.38
N PRO A 213 9.51 6.04 -11.98
CA PRO A 213 8.57 4.94 -12.19
C PRO A 213 9.14 3.82 -13.08
N GLU A 214 10.18 4.11 -13.87
CA GLU A 214 10.93 3.12 -14.66
C GLU A 214 11.60 2.05 -13.79
N ASN A 215 11.85 2.32 -12.51
CA ASN A 215 12.47 1.38 -11.58
C ASN A 215 11.44 0.48 -10.85
N ILE A 216 10.14 0.73 -10.98
CA ILE A 216 9.08 -0.01 -10.27
C ILE A 216 9.25 -1.52 -10.46
N GLU A 217 9.44 -1.98 -11.70
CA GLU A 217 9.58 -3.41 -11.98
C GLU A 217 10.84 -4.00 -11.35
N SER A 218 11.97 -3.31 -11.42
CA SER A 218 13.24 -3.80 -10.86
C SER A 218 13.14 -3.98 -9.34
N ILE A 219 12.54 -3.02 -8.66
CA ILE A 219 12.31 -3.07 -7.20
C ILE A 219 11.29 -4.15 -6.84
N ALA A 220 10.19 -4.27 -7.61
CA ALA A 220 9.19 -5.30 -7.38
C ALA A 220 9.77 -6.72 -7.52
N ARG A 221 10.58 -6.94 -8.57
CA ARG A 221 11.26 -8.24 -8.79
C ARG A 221 12.22 -8.58 -7.66
N ALA A 222 13.02 -7.61 -7.21
CA ALA A 222 13.90 -7.81 -6.06
C ALA A 222 13.10 -8.15 -4.78
N GLY A 223 11.97 -7.46 -4.55
CA GLY A 223 11.08 -7.75 -3.43
C GLY A 223 10.52 -9.17 -3.47
N ILE A 224 10.00 -9.63 -4.62
CA ILE A 224 9.51 -11.01 -4.77
C ILE A 224 10.64 -12.01 -4.53
N SER A 225 11.84 -11.75 -5.04
CA SER A 225 13.00 -12.65 -4.90
C SER A 225 13.50 -12.77 -3.45
N ILE A 226 13.23 -11.81 -2.58
CA ILE A 226 13.54 -11.86 -1.14
C ILE A 226 12.35 -12.34 -0.29
N GLY A 227 11.23 -12.73 -0.91
CA GLY A 227 10.09 -13.32 -0.22
C GLY A 227 9.16 -12.32 0.46
N VAL A 228 8.92 -11.13 -0.09
CA VAL A 228 7.87 -10.24 0.43
C VAL A 228 6.50 -10.92 0.36
N ASP A 229 5.64 -10.62 1.33
CA ASP A 229 4.28 -11.18 1.40
C ASP A 229 3.31 -10.45 0.48
N GLY A 230 3.64 -9.22 0.08
CA GLY A 230 2.79 -8.43 -0.82
C GLY A 230 3.54 -7.31 -1.54
N ILE A 231 2.88 -6.77 -2.56
CA ILE A 231 3.32 -5.61 -3.33
C ILE A 231 2.25 -4.52 -3.22
N PHE A 232 2.69 -3.33 -2.89
CA PHE A 232 1.88 -2.11 -2.94
C PHE A 232 2.29 -1.29 -4.16
N ILE A 233 1.34 -0.93 -5.01
CA ILE A 233 1.60 -0.18 -6.23
C ILE A 233 0.48 0.83 -6.51
N GLU A 234 0.83 2.11 -6.69
CA GLU A 234 -0.12 3.10 -7.20
C GLU A 234 -0.15 3.09 -8.73
N THR A 235 -1.34 3.12 -9.29
CA THR A 235 -1.58 3.11 -10.74
C THR A 235 -2.72 4.04 -11.12
N HIS A 236 -2.65 4.60 -12.30
CA HIS A 236 -3.65 5.53 -12.82
C HIS A 236 -3.90 5.27 -14.31
N LEU A 237 -5.11 5.63 -14.80
CA LEU A 237 -5.45 5.55 -16.23
C LEU A 237 -4.55 6.42 -17.10
N ASP A 238 -4.23 7.60 -16.60
CA ASP A 238 -3.31 8.57 -17.18
C ASP A 238 -2.55 9.28 -16.03
N PRO A 239 -1.36 8.80 -15.64
CA PRO A 239 -0.60 9.40 -14.54
C PRO A 239 -0.29 10.88 -14.72
N ALA A 240 -0.17 11.36 -15.97
CA ALA A 240 0.14 12.76 -16.25
C ALA A 240 -1.01 13.70 -15.87
N SER A 241 -2.25 13.22 -15.90
CA SER A 241 -3.45 13.99 -15.52
C SER A 241 -3.80 13.91 -14.03
N ALA A 242 -3.14 13.02 -13.27
CA ALA A 242 -3.43 12.80 -11.87
C ALA A 242 -3.12 14.04 -11.02
N LYS A 243 -4.03 14.35 -10.08
CA LYS A 243 -3.91 15.50 -9.16
C LYS A 243 -2.96 15.26 -7.99
N SER A 244 -2.49 14.02 -7.84
CA SER A 244 -1.58 13.61 -6.78
C SER A 244 -0.59 12.57 -7.29
N ASP A 245 0.71 12.77 -7.03
CA ASP A 245 1.83 11.83 -7.24
C ASP A 245 1.93 11.20 -8.65
N GLY A 246 1.42 11.88 -9.68
CA GLY A 246 1.40 11.37 -11.05
C GLY A 246 2.78 10.95 -11.58
N SER A 247 3.85 11.64 -11.17
CA SER A 247 5.23 11.32 -11.57
C SER A 247 5.76 9.99 -11.00
N ASN A 248 5.06 9.38 -10.03
CA ASN A 248 5.49 8.14 -9.39
C ASN A 248 4.60 6.94 -9.75
N MET A 249 3.37 7.19 -10.21
CA MET A 249 2.42 6.10 -10.47
C MET A 249 2.74 5.35 -11.76
N LEU A 250 2.45 4.05 -11.74
CA LEU A 250 2.48 3.22 -12.93
C LEU A 250 1.26 3.54 -13.83
N ASP A 251 1.48 3.71 -15.14
CA ASP A 251 0.38 3.73 -16.09
C ASP A 251 -0.31 2.36 -16.10
N LEU A 252 -1.64 2.35 -15.92
CA LEU A 252 -2.45 1.14 -15.77
C LEU A 252 -2.31 0.17 -16.96
N LYS A 253 -2.00 0.67 -18.14
CA LYS A 253 -1.78 -0.18 -19.33
C LYS A 253 -0.59 -1.14 -19.18
N HIS A 254 0.40 -0.81 -18.31
CA HIS A 254 1.58 -1.63 -18.08
C HIS A 254 1.41 -2.64 -16.93
N LEU A 255 0.35 -2.51 -16.13
CA LEU A 255 0.17 -3.30 -14.91
C LEU A 255 0.05 -4.81 -15.19
N GLU A 256 -0.72 -5.21 -16.21
CA GLU A 256 -0.92 -6.65 -16.52
C GLU A 256 0.40 -7.35 -16.86
N GLY A 257 1.21 -6.74 -17.72
CA GLY A 257 2.53 -7.30 -18.06
C GLY A 257 3.48 -7.38 -16.85
N LEU A 258 3.47 -6.37 -16.00
CA LEU A 258 4.25 -6.37 -14.76
C LEU A 258 3.81 -7.51 -13.83
N LEU A 259 2.52 -7.58 -13.49
CA LEU A 259 2.00 -8.58 -12.56
C LEU A 259 2.17 -10.01 -13.07
N SER A 260 2.05 -10.24 -14.38
CA SER A 260 2.31 -11.55 -14.99
C SER A 260 3.76 -12.02 -14.78
N ARG A 261 4.74 -11.12 -14.96
CA ARG A 261 6.15 -11.44 -14.70
C ARG A 261 6.45 -11.66 -13.23
N LEU A 262 5.83 -10.88 -12.34
CA LEU A 262 5.99 -11.03 -10.90
C LEU A 262 5.35 -12.33 -10.39
N ALA A 263 4.18 -12.73 -10.94
CA ALA A 263 3.52 -13.99 -10.59
C ALA A 263 4.40 -15.19 -10.95
N GLY A 264 4.96 -15.22 -12.17
CA GLY A 264 5.88 -16.28 -12.56
C GLY A 264 7.16 -16.32 -11.72
N LEU A 265 7.68 -15.14 -11.32
CA LEU A 265 8.82 -15.07 -10.40
C LEU A 265 8.45 -15.59 -9.00
N LYS A 266 7.24 -15.30 -8.51
CA LYS A 266 6.74 -15.80 -7.23
C LYS A 266 6.57 -17.31 -7.24
N ASP A 267 6.04 -17.88 -8.32
CA ASP A 267 5.95 -19.33 -8.48
C ASP A 267 7.34 -19.98 -8.41
N TYR A 268 8.31 -19.41 -9.13
CA TYR A 268 9.70 -19.88 -9.06
C TYR A 268 10.29 -19.79 -7.66
N TYR A 269 10.04 -18.68 -6.95
CA TYR A 269 10.48 -18.49 -5.56
C TYR A 269 9.91 -19.58 -4.64
N GLU A 270 8.61 -19.84 -4.69
CA GLU A 270 7.93 -20.83 -3.87
C GLU A 270 8.43 -22.28 -4.12
N GLU A 271 8.75 -22.57 -5.37
CA GLU A 271 9.21 -23.90 -5.75
C GLU A 271 10.68 -24.15 -5.41
N ASN A 272 11.53 -23.13 -5.50
CA ASN A 272 12.98 -23.30 -5.53
C ASN A 272 13.73 -22.57 -4.40
N LEU A 273 13.24 -21.43 -3.91
CA LEU A 273 13.96 -20.57 -2.97
C LEU A 273 13.37 -20.61 -1.55
N ALA A 274 12.07 -20.68 -1.38
CA ALA A 274 11.41 -20.68 -0.06
C ALA A 274 11.80 -21.86 0.85
N LYS A 275 12.43 -22.87 0.30
CA LYS A 275 12.88 -24.08 1.05
C LYS A 275 14.20 -23.87 1.82
N PHE A 276 14.83 -22.73 1.63
CA PHE A 276 16.11 -22.40 2.28
C PHE A 276 15.97 -21.39 3.45
N GLU A 277 14.74 -21.03 3.82
CA GLU A 277 14.43 -20.13 4.95
C GLU A 277 14.19 -20.91 6.26
#